data_c976247bdc14bdfec1e6dd024f877bef
#
_entry.id   c976247bdc14bdfec1e6dd024f877bef
#
_cell.length_a   1.000
_cell.length_b   1.000
_cell.length_c   1.000
_cell.angle_alpha   90.00
_cell.angle_beta   90.00
_cell.angle_gamma   90.00
#
_symmetry.space_group_name_H-M   'P 1'
#
loop_
_entity.id
_entity.type
_entity.pdbx_description
1 polymer ?
#
loop_
_entity_poly.entity_id
_entity_poly.type
_entity_poly.pdbx_seq_one_letter_code
_entity_poly.pdbx_strand_id
1 'polypeptide(L)'
;MRIAVVGMGKIGLPLAVHYARGGHTVVGVDVNPQTVALINEGEEPFPGEAHLAEYLPSLVSSGALRATTNYAEAVPGADAVVMVVPLVVDAESRPDFTPRRAPWPRT
;
A
#
# COMPACT_ATOMS: atom_id res chain seq x y z
N MET A 1 6.56 -13.85 -7.32
CA MET A 1 5.53 -13.01 -7.96
C MET A 1 5.83 -11.55 -7.70
N ARG A 2 5.54 -10.72 -8.65
CA ARG A 2 5.72 -9.29 -8.47
C ARG A 2 4.38 -8.65 -8.19
N ILE A 3 4.28 -7.97 -7.06
CA ILE A 3 3.03 -7.41 -6.58
C ILE A 3 3.13 -5.90 -6.46
N ALA A 4 2.16 -5.19 -7.00
CA ALA A 4 2.06 -3.76 -6.81
C ALA A 4 0.99 -3.50 -5.75
N VAL A 5 1.34 -2.74 -4.72
CA VAL A 5 0.40 -2.37 -3.67
C VAL A 5 0.15 -0.88 -3.79
N VAL A 6 -1.06 -0.50 -4.15
CA VAL A 6 -1.41 0.89 -4.36
C VAL A 6 -2.04 1.43 -3.08
N GLY A 7 -1.41 2.41 -2.49
CA GLY A 7 -1.84 2.96 -1.21
C GLY A 7 -0.99 2.42 -0.07
N MET A 8 0.07 3.13 0.29
CA MET A 8 1.01 2.66 1.30
C MET A 8 0.77 3.34 2.64
N GLY A 9 -0.49 3.38 3.01
CA GLY A 9 -0.87 3.91 4.32
C GLY A 9 -0.84 2.84 5.39
N LYS A 10 -1.63 3.04 6.41
CA LYS A 10 -1.61 2.15 7.59
C LYS A 10 -2.03 0.72 7.29
N ILE A 11 -2.76 0.52 6.20
CA ILE A 11 -3.17 -0.83 5.81
C ILE A 11 -2.28 -1.36 4.69
N GLY A 12 -1.97 -0.53 3.71
CA GLY A 12 -1.21 -0.98 2.55
C GLY A 12 0.22 -1.33 2.86
N LEU A 13 0.89 -0.53 3.68
CA LEU A 13 2.28 -0.81 4.02
C LEU A 13 2.45 -2.14 4.78
N PRO A 14 1.64 -2.45 5.79
CA PRO A 14 1.75 -3.76 6.41
C PRO A 14 1.50 -4.91 5.45
N LEU A 15 0.58 -4.75 4.51
CA LEU A 15 0.35 -5.77 3.50
C LEU A 15 1.56 -5.93 2.60
N ALA A 16 2.16 -4.83 2.19
CA ALA A 16 3.34 -4.87 1.34
C ALA A 16 4.49 -5.59 2.04
N VAL A 17 4.67 -5.31 3.31
CA VAL A 17 5.71 -5.98 4.10
C VAL A 17 5.41 -7.48 4.22
N HIS A 18 4.15 -7.83 4.43
CA HIS A 18 3.75 -9.22 4.55
C HIS A 18 4.07 -9.99 3.25
N TYR A 19 3.73 -9.43 2.11
CA TYR A 19 4.01 -10.08 0.83
C TYR A 19 5.52 -10.17 0.58
N ALA A 20 6.25 -9.10 0.88
CA ALA A 20 7.70 -9.11 0.68
C ALA A 20 8.37 -10.16 1.55
N ARG A 21 7.90 -10.32 2.78
CA ARG A 21 8.43 -11.35 3.66
C ARG A 21 8.11 -12.74 3.18
N GLY A 22 7.04 -12.87 2.41
CA GLY A 22 6.66 -14.15 1.84
C GLY A 22 7.44 -14.54 0.59
N GLY A 23 8.41 -13.75 0.20
CA GLY A 23 9.24 -14.08 -0.95
C GLY A 23 8.85 -13.39 -2.24
N HIS A 24 7.89 -12.47 -2.18
CA HIS A 24 7.47 -11.75 -3.38
C HIS A 24 8.23 -10.43 -3.51
N THR A 25 8.32 -9.92 -4.73
CA THR A 25 8.88 -8.60 -4.95
C THR A 25 7.73 -7.61 -4.96
N VAL A 26 7.79 -6.60 -4.12
CA VAL A 26 6.68 -5.68 -3.95
C VAL A 26 7.09 -4.27 -4.30
N VAL A 27 6.27 -3.60 -5.09
CA VAL A 27 6.43 -2.17 -5.37
C VAL A 27 5.19 -1.48 -4.84
N GLY A 28 5.39 -0.61 -3.87
CA GLY A 28 4.28 0.15 -3.30
C GLY A 28 4.13 1.48 -4.01
N VAL A 29 2.90 1.92 -4.19
CA VAL A 29 2.62 3.21 -4.81
C VAL A 29 1.86 4.08 -3.83
N ASP A 30 2.31 5.30 -3.66
CA ASP A 30 1.61 6.26 -2.82
C ASP A 30 1.78 7.64 -3.41
N VAL A 31 0.78 8.49 -3.26
CA VAL A 31 0.83 9.84 -3.80
C VAL A 31 1.70 10.77 -2.96
N ASN A 32 2.01 10.39 -1.74
CA ASN A 32 2.78 11.23 -0.84
C ASN A 32 4.28 10.94 -1.00
N PRO A 33 5.04 11.88 -1.57
CA PRO A 33 6.47 11.62 -1.79
C PRO A 33 7.26 11.47 -0.50
N GLN A 34 6.80 12.05 0.60
CA GLN A 34 7.50 11.89 1.86
C GLN A 34 7.36 10.46 2.39
N THR A 35 6.17 9.89 2.26
CA THR A 35 5.94 8.50 2.65
C THR A 35 6.83 7.58 1.81
N VAL A 36 6.87 7.83 0.51
CA VAL A 36 7.68 7.02 -0.40
C VAL A 36 9.16 7.12 -0.02
N ALA A 37 9.65 8.31 0.27
CA ALA A 37 11.05 8.49 0.63
C ALA A 37 11.40 7.76 1.92
N LEU A 38 10.53 7.83 2.92
CA LEU A 38 10.78 7.14 4.18
C LEU A 38 10.84 5.63 3.98
N ILE A 39 9.89 5.09 3.23
CA ILE A 39 9.87 3.66 2.99
C ILE A 39 11.15 3.22 2.28
N ASN A 40 11.58 3.96 1.28
CA ASN A 40 12.77 3.61 0.53
C ASN A 40 14.05 3.73 1.35
N GLU A 41 13.99 4.47 2.45
CA GLU A 41 15.11 4.55 3.37
C GLU A 41 15.03 3.49 4.46
N GLY A 42 13.99 2.66 4.42
CA GLY A 42 13.80 1.64 5.43
C GLY A 42 13.19 2.17 6.71
N GLU A 43 12.56 3.34 6.66
CA GLU A 43 11.98 3.95 7.84
C GLU A 43 10.48 3.86 7.82
N GLU A 44 9.91 3.57 8.97
CA GLU A 44 8.48 3.48 9.11
C GLU A 44 7.85 4.86 9.11
N PRO A 45 6.94 5.15 8.19
CA PRO A 45 6.31 6.47 8.18
C PRO A 45 5.23 6.66 9.24
N PHE A 46 4.78 5.57 9.87
CA PHE A 46 3.73 5.66 10.87
C PHE A 46 4.21 5.03 12.17
N PRO A 47 4.20 5.75 13.27
CA PRO A 47 4.63 5.18 14.54
C PRO A 47 3.63 4.15 15.04
N GLY A 48 4.09 3.22 15.83
CA GLY A 48 3.22 2.26 16.45
C GLY A 48 3.15 0.89 15.81
N GLU A 49 3.81 0.72 14.66
CA GLU A 49 3.81 -0.57 14.00
C GLU A 49 5.19 -1.19 14.15
N ALA A 50 5.42 -1.82 15.26
CA ALA A 50 6.75 -2.32 15.60
C ALA A 50 7.33 -3.28 14.58
N HIS A 51 6.48 -4.10 13.98
CA HIS A 51 6.97 -5.06 13.01
C HIS A 51 7.48 -4.39 11.74
N LEU A 52 6.91 -3.25 11.37
CA LEU A 52 7.40 -2.54 10.19
C LEU A 52 8.80 -2.03 10.41
N ALA A 53 9.05 -1.45 11.58
CA ALA A 53 10.38 -0.94 11.87
C ALA A 53 11.41 -2.05 11.88
N GLU A 54 10.99 -3.25 12.24
CA GLU A 54 11.88 -4.38 12.30
C GLU A 54 12.22 -4.92 10.91
N TYR A 55 11.24 -5.02 10.03
CA TYR A 55 11.42 -5.70 8.75
C TYR A 55 11.75 -4.77 7.59
N LEU A 56 11.32 -3.51 7.64
CA LEU A 56 11.52 -2.61 6.52
C LEU A 56 12.96 -2.47 6.07
N PRO A 57 13.92 -2.26 6.96
CA PRO A 57 15.28 -2.04 6.48
C PRO A 57 15.84 -3.18 5.64
N SER A 58 15.60 -4.41 6.06
CA SER A 58 16.15 -5.53 5.34
C SER A 58 15.41 -5.79 4.04
N LEU A 59 14.10 -5.59 4.02
CA LEU A 59 13.32 -5.80 2.81
C LEU A 59 13.67 -4.76 1.74
N VAL A 60 13.87 -3.53 2.14
CA VAL A 60 14.25 -2.48 1.22
C VAL A 60 15.68 -2.70 0.74
N SER A 61 16.56 -3.06 1.64
CA SER A 61 17.97 -3.27 1.31
C SER A 61 18.12 -4.44 0.33
N SER A 62 17.33 -5.48 0.48
CA SER A 62 17.41 -6.63 -0.40
C SER A 62 16.70 -6.42 -1.74
N GLY A 63 15.97 -5.36 -1.89
CA GLY A 63 15.21 -5.10 -3.09
C GLY A 63 13.84 -5.78 -3.13
N ALA A 64 13.44 -6.43 -2.05
CA ALA A 64 12.15 -7.10 -2.01
C ALA A 64 10.99 -6.11 -1.93
N LEU A 65 11.24 -4.92 -1.42
CA LEU A 65 10.21 -3.90 -1.27
C LEU A 65 10.77 -2.54 -1.67
N ARG A 66 10.04 -1.82 -2.47
CA ARG A 66 10.35 -0.42 -2.73
C ARG A 66 9.06 0.35 -2.96
N ALA A 67 9.13 1.64 -2.91
CA ALA A 67 7.97 2.50 -3.08
C ALA A 67 8.22 3.54 -4.16
N THR A 68 7.15 3.99 -4.79
CA THR A 68 7.23 5.02 -5.83
C THR A 68 5.95 5.84 -5.81
N THR A 69 6.00 7.06 -6.35
CA THR A 69 4.81 7.86 -6.54
C THR A 69 4.22 7.63 -7.94
N ASN A 70 4.88 6.83 -8.77
CA ASN A 70 4.51 6.69 -10.17
C ASN A 70 3.90 5.31 -10.45
N TYR A 71 2.60 5.29 -10.78
CA TYR A 71 1.95 4.04 -11.12
C TYR A 71 2.61 3.35 -12.31
N ALA A 72 3.13 4.12 -13.24
CA ALA A 72 3.73 3.54 -14.44
C ALA A 72 4.98 2.73 -14.14
N GLU A 73 5.58 2.93 -12.98
CA GLU A 73 6.73 2.12 -12.59
C GLU A 73 6.32 0.81 -11.94
N ALA A 74 5.17 0.79 -11.32
CA ALA A 74 4.78 -0.35 -10.51
C ALA A 74 3.80 -1.28 -11.20
N VAL A 75 2.79 -0.73 -11.83
CA VAL A 75 1.66 -1.53 -12.29
C VAL A 75 1.96 -2.37 -13.53
N PRO A 76 2.57 -1.85 -14.59
CA PRO A 76 2.70 -2.64 -15.82
C PRO A 76 3.48 -3.93 -15.69
N GLY A 77 4.40 -4.01 -14.76
CA GLY A 77 5.19 -5.23 -14.61
C GLY A 77 4.71 -6.14 -13.50
N ALA A 78 3.58 -5.83 -12.89
CA ALA A 78 3.12 -6.59 -11.75
C ALA A 78 2.29 -7.79 -12.17
N ASP A 79 2.46 -8.89 -11.46
CA ASP A 79 1.63 -10.07 -11.65
C ASP A 79 0.29 -9.89 -10.95
N ALA A 80 0.27 -9.10 -9.89
CA ALA A 80 -0.96 -8.80 -9.16
C ALA A 80 -0.90 -7.36 -8.67
N VAL A 81 -2.04 -6.71 -8.65
CA VAL A 81 -2.16 -5.34 -8.14
C VAL A 81 -3.16 -5.33 -7.01
N VAL A 82 -2.72 -4.88 -5.85
CA VAL A 82 -3.60 -4.78 -4.68
C VAL A 82 -3.87 -3.31 -4.45
N MET A 83 -5.12 -2.91 -4.53
CA MET A 83 -5.48 -1.53 -4.30
C MET A 83 -6.09 -1.39 -2.92
N VAL A 84 -5.49 -0.52 -2.12
CA VAL A 84 -5.99 -0.27 -0.78
C VAL A 84 -6.65 1.10 -0.80
N VAL A 85 -7.97 1.10 -0.68
CA VAL A 85 -8.73 2.32 -0.75
C VAL A 85 -9.21 2.69 0.63
N PRO A 86 -8.91 3.87 1.12
CA PRO A 86 -9.37 4.26 2.44
C PRO A 86 -10.88 4.38 2.43
N LEU A 87 -11.49 3.91 3.51
CA LEU A 87 -12.89 4.03 3.63
C LEU A 87 -13.19 5.39 4.16
N VAL A 88 -13.99 6.13 3.46
CA VAL A 88 -14.41 7.45 3.90
C VAL A 88 -15.70 7.27 4.71
N VAL A 89 -15.70 7.80 5.91
CA VAL A 89 -16.83 7.66 6.79
C VAL A 89 -17.50 9.00 6.94
N ASP A 90 -18.80 9.03 6.93
CA ASP A 90 -19.50 10.30 7.06
C ASP A 90 -19.53 10.75 8.52
N ALA A 91 -20.26 11.82 8.77
CA ALA A 91 -20.27 12.41 10.10
C ALA A 91 -20.84 11.49 11.15
N GLU A 92 -21.64 10.53 10.77
CA GLU A 92 -22.14 9.53 11.71
C GLU A 92 -21.22 8.35 11.80
N SER A 93 -20.06 8.44 11.21
CA SER A 93 -19.06 7.37 11.30
C SER A 93 -19.50 6.08 10.62
N ARG A 94 -20.23 6.18 9.55
CA ARG A 94 -20.55 5.00 8.79
C ARG A 94 -20.10 5.20 7.37
N PRO A 95 -19.76 4.13 6.71
CA PRO A 95 -19.30 4.21 5.34
C PRO A 95 -20.43 4.69 4.46
N ASP A 96 -20.05 5.46 3.49
CA ASP A 96 -21.05 6.03 2.64
C ASP A 96 -21.24 5.20 1.42
N PHE A 97 -21.82 4.01 1.58
CA PHE A 97 -22.02 3.24 0.50
C PHE A 97 -23.33 3.23 -0.01
N THR A 98 -24.22 3.38 0.70
CA THR A 98 -25.45 3.13 0.31
C THR A 98 -25.94 4.12 -0.26
N PRO A 99 -26.69 4.00 -0.45
CA PRO A 99 -27.61 3.95 -1.22
C PRO A 99 -27.68 4.86 -2.20
N ARG A 100 -26.90 5.35 -2.53
CA ARG A 100 -27.00 6.13 -3.45
C ARG A 100 -27.28 5.34 -4.56
N ARG A 101 -27.85 5.57 -5.31
CA ARG A 101 -28.17 4.93 -6.40
C ARG A 101 -27.01 4.61 -7.09
N ALA A 102 -26.48 3.68 -6.98
CA ALA A 102 -25.31 3.28 -7.56
C ALA A 102 -25.29 3.48 -9.02
N PRO A 103 -24.19 3.83 -9.54
CA PRO A 103 -24.06 3.97 -10.97
C PRO A 103 -24.11 2.65 -11.68
N TRP A 104 -23.94 1.55 -10.99
CA TRP A 104 -24.03 0.29 -11.64
C TRP A 104 -25.36 -0.30 -11.31
N PRO A 105 -25.81 -1.20 -12.08
CA PRO A 105 -27.06 -1.82 -11.86
C PRO A 105 -27.02 -2.53 -10.60
N ARG A 106 -28.13 -2.54 -10.00
CA ARG A 106 -28.15 -3.11 -8.85
C ARG A 106 -28.47 -4.41 -9.08
N THR A 107 -28.65 -4.97 -9.71
CA THR A 107 -29.01 -6.19 -9.94
C THR A 107 -28.91 -6.97 -9.73
#